data_094bbcebcdc41267c786eef1dcdd03f9
#
_entry.id   094bbcebcdc41267c786eef1dcdd03f9
#
_cell.length_a   1.000
_cell.length_b   1.000
_cell.length_c   1.000
_cell.angle_alpha   90.00
_cell.angle_beta   90.00
_cell.angle_gamma   90.00
#
_symmetry.space_group_name_H-M   'P 1'
#
loop_
_entity.id
_entity.type
_entity.pdbx_description
1 polymer ?
#
loop_
_entity_poly.entity_id
_entity_poly.type
_entity_poly.pdbx_seq_one_letter_code
_entity_poly.pdbx_strand_id
1 'polypeptide(L)'
;MKKLFLSLFALARLASCGTKNVMPITEQNGIEAKKNTAPITYDVTPHPDVITIEEAIKLLNSPEQATAIAKARGYKAVGKYGIYRLDNYSQMMFKNCKLPKKLGDGIYEDTPKPLAKGTSSYVALNGNVLIAVFNNTAFNNLVEQIKGLGFTLEEQGYEDKYVLGTTAIYVYSARKSIRIEKE
;
A
#
# COMPACT_ATOMS: atom_id res chain seq x y z
N MET A 1 17.22 -61.43 6.77
CA MET A 1 15.88 -62.08 6.73
C MET A 1 14.92 -61.05 6.20
N LYS A 2 14.72 -61.01 4.89
CA LYS A 2 13.52 -61.42 4.14
C LYS A 2 12.21 -60.91 4.76
N LYS A 3 11.53 -59.93 4.14
CA LYS A 3 10.28 -60.19 3.42
C LYS A 3 9.87 -58.97 2.55
N LEU A 4 9.88 -59.21 1.25
CA LEU A 4 9.12 -58.52 0.21
C LEU A 4 7.61 -58.68 0.47
N PHE A 5 6.83 -57.64 0.22
CA PHE A 5 5.44 -57.81 -0.21
C PHE A 5 5.18 -56.91 -1.41
N LEU A 6 5.15 -57.58 -2.56
CA LEU A 6 4.52 -57.12 -3.80
C LEU A 6 2.99 -57.24 -3.63
N SER A 7 2.23 -56.25 -3.96
CA SER A 7 0.81 -56.42 -4.27
C SER A 7 0.43 -55.56 -5.46
N LEU A 8 0.16 -56.27 -6.51
CA LEU A 8 -0.35 -55.92 -7.82
C LEU A 8 -1.86 -56.04 -7.78
N PHE A 9 -2.62 -55.07 -8.32
CA PHE A 9 -4.01 -55.19 -8.81
C PHE A 9 -4.50 -53.78 -9.15
N ALA A 10 -5.19 -53.47 -10.21
CA ALA A 10 -5.65 -54.06 -11.44
C ALA A 10 -6.31 -52.92 -12.21
N LEU A 11 -6.18 -52.90 -13.52
CA LEU A 11 -6.84 -51.99 -14.46
C LEU A 11 -8.38 -52.18 -14.41
N ALA A 12 -9.12 -51.08 -14.44
CA ALA A 12 -10.48 -51.07 -14.96
C ALA A 12 -10.61 -49.98 -16.04
N ARG A 13 -10.69 -50.42 -17.28
CA ARG A 13 -11.09 -49.61 -18.43
C ARG A 13 -12.60 -49.53 -18.47
N LEU A 14 -13.17 -48.34 -18.58
CA LEU A 14 -14.53 -48.16 -19.11
C LEU A 14 -14.44 -47.21 -20.28
N ALA A 15 -14.61 -47.78 -21.47
CA ALA A 15 -14.88 -47.09 -22.72
C ALA A 15 -16.36 -46.73 -22.75
N SER A 16 -16.67 -45.49 -23.06
CA SER A 16 -17.99 -45.08 -23.51
C SER A 16 -17.82 -44.30 -24.81
N CYS A 17 -18.31 -44.89 -25.88
CA CYS A 17 -18.49 -44.30 -27.19
C CYS A 17 -19.65 -43.30 -27.18
N GLY A 18 -19.52 -42.18 -27.88
CA GLY A 18 -20.62 -41.28 -28.15
C GLY A 18 -20.26 -40.15 -29.11
N THR A 19 -20.36 -40.46 -30.38
CA THR A 19 -20.80 -39.66 -31.55
C THR A 19 -20.09 -38.36 -31.93
N LYS A 20 -19.49 -38.45 -33.11
CA LYS A 20 -18.96 -37.39 -33.96
C LYS A 20 -20.03 -36.36 -34.33
N ASN A 21 -19.71 -35.07 -34.21
CA ASN A 21 -20.14 -34.05 -35.17
C ASN A 21 -18.93 -33.20 -35.50
N VAL A 22 -18.38 -33.45 -36.69
CA VAL A 22 -17.37 -32.65 -37.35
C VAL A 22 -18.09 -31.50 -38.00
N MET A 23 -17.76 -30.26 -37.64
CA MET A 23 -18.03 -29.08 -38.47
C MET A 23 -16.73 -28.37 -38.79
N PRO A 24 -16.60 -27.74 -39.97
CA PRO A 24 -15.33 -27.41 -40.59
C PRO A 24 -14.68 -26.20 -39.95
N ILE A 25 -13.33 -26.29 -39.92
CA ILE A 25 -12.44 -25.20 -39.56
C ILE A 25 -12.54 -24.12 -40.62
N THR A 26 -13.05 -22.95 -40.25
CA THR A 26 -12.83 -21.72 -41.02
C THR A 26 -11.77 -20.93 -40.28
N GLU A 27 -10.59 -20.86 -40.93
CA GLU A 27 -9.56 -19.87 -40.53
C GLU A 27 -10.17 -18.48 -40.64
N GLN A 28 -10.21 -17.77 -39.51
CA GLN A 28 -10.35 -16.32 -39.51
C GLN A 28 -9.38 -15.71 -38.51
N ASN A 29 -8.35 -15.12 -39.10
CA ASN A 29 -7.65 -13.90 -38.70
C ASN A 29 -7.53 -13.56 -37.21
N GLY A 30 -6.25 -13.57 -36.80
CA GLY A 30 -5.81 -12.97 -35.54
C GLY A 30 -6.31 -11.54 -35.37
N ILE A 31 -7.19 -11.37 -34.38
CA ILE A 31 -7.42 -10.09 -33.76
C ILE A 31 -6.70 -10.18 -32.42
N GLU A 32 -5.50 -9.61 -32.37
CA GLU A 32 -4.89 -9.24 -31.09
C GLU A 32 -5.88 -8.32 -30.35
N ALA A 33 -6.58 -8.88 -29.39
CA ALA A 33 -7.33 -8.10 -28.44
C ALA A 33 -6.34 -7.30 -27.60
N LYS A 34 -6.01 -6.08 -28.04
CA LYS A 34 -5.45 -5.05 -27.16
C LYS A 34 -6.43 -4.91 -25.99
N LYS A 35 -6.02 -5.48 -24.85
CA LYS A 35 -6.73 -5.34 -23.58
C LYS A 35 -6.55 -3.90 -23.12
N ASN A 36 -7.31 -2.97 -23.69
CA ASN A 36 -7.48 -1.62 -23.18
C ASN A 36 -8.32 -1.73 -21.91
N THR A 37 -7.69 -2.18 -20.84
CA THR A 37 -8.26 -2.05 -19.50
C THR A 37 -7.93 -0.63 -19.05
N ALA A 38 -8.82 0.32 -19.33
CA ALA A 38 -8.78 1.61 -18.65
C ALA A 38 -8.76 1.34 -17.13
N PRO A 39 -7.94 2.03 -16.35
CA PRO A 39 -7.93 1.84 -14.90
C PRO A 39 -9.33 2.11 -14.37
N ILE A 40 -9.88 1.14 -13.65
CA ILE A 40 -11.18 1.30 -12.97
C ILE A 40 -10.90 2.22 -11.79
N THR A 41 -11.24 3.50 -11.93
CA THR A 41 -11.19 4.46 -10.83
C THR A 41 -12.36 4.20 -9.91
N TYR A 42 -12.09 3.75 -8.69
CA TYR A 42 -13.09 3.64 -7.64
C TYR A 42 -13.16 4.97 -6.89
N ASP A 43 -14.37 5.51 -6.74
CA ASP A 43 -14.59 6.67 -5.86
C ASP A 43 -14.53 6.20 -4.41
N VAL A 44 -13.38 6.38 -3.79
CA VAL A 44 -13.13 6.02 -2.39
C VAL A 44 -13.31 7.26 -1.53
N THR A 45 -14.33 7.26 -0.65
CA THR A 45 -14.48 8.33 0.34
C THR A 45 -13.32 8.29 1.33
N PRO A 46 -12.47 9.33 1.39
CA PRO A 46 -11.33 9.37 2.28
C PRO A 46 -11.72 9.39 3.76
N HIS A 47 -10.90 8.77 4.60
CA HIS A 47 -11.10 8.83 6.05
C HIS A 47 -10.97 10.27 6.57
N PRO A 48 -11.95 10.81 7.32
CA PRO A 48 -12.00 12.24 7.68
C PRO A 48 -10.83 12.70 8.55
N ASP A 49 -10.26 11.79 9.35
CA ASP A 49 -9.21 12.10 10.33
C ASP A 49 -7.79 11.84 9.83
N VAL A 50 -7.61 11.39 8.60
CA VAL A 50 -6.29 11.05 8.06
C VAL A 50 -6.03 11.83 6.78
N ILE A 51 -4.78 12.18 6.54
CA ILE A 51 -4.33 12.74 5.26
C ILE A 51 -4.69 11.77 4.12
N THR A 52 -5.05 12.30 2.95
CA THR A 52 -5.33 11.47 1.78
C THR A 52 -4.03 11.12 1.03
N ILE A 53 -4.08 10.08 0.19
CA ILE A 53 -2.96 9.74 -0.69
C ILE A 53 -2.66 10.88 -1.68
N GLU A 54 -3.67 11.54 -2.22
CA GLU A 54 -3.48 12.72 -3.10
C GLU A 54 -2.76 13.86 -2.39
N GLU A 55 -3.14 14.18 -1.15
CA GLU A 55 -2.45 15.20 -0.36
C GLU A 55 -1.01 14.80 -0.05
N ALA A 56 -0.75 13.53 0.21
CA ALA A 56 0.61 13.02 0.42
C ALA A 56 1.47 13.09 -0.85
N ILE A 57 0.90 12.81 -2.02
CA ILE A 57 1.57 13.02 -3.32
C ILE A 57 1.84 14.52 -3.55
N LYS A 58 0.92 15.41 -3.17
CA LYS A 58 1.18 16.86 -3.20
C LYS A 58 2.36 17.25 -2.30
N LEU A 59 2.45 16.66 -1.09
CA LEU A 59 3.59 16.91 -0.19
C LEU A 59 4.91 16.41 -0.76
N LEU A 60 4.92 15.30 -1.48
CA LEU A 60 6.11 14.80 -2.16
C LEU A 60 6.62 15.78 -3.22
N ASN A 61 5.70 16.44 -3.94
CA ASN A 61 6.02 17.39 -5.01
C ASN A 61 6.24 18.80 -4.52
N SER A 62 5.59 19.19 -3.41
CA SER A 62 5.55 20.54 -2.85
C SER A 62 5.56 20.50 -1.33
N PRO A 63 6.72 20.17 -0.70
CA PRO A 63 6.83 20.04 0.76
C PRO A 63 6.47 21.30 1.54
N GLU A 64 6.57 22.47 0.92
CA GLU A 64 6.19 23.77 1.50
C GLU A 64 4.70 23.85 1.84
N GLN A 65 3.86 23.02 1.21
CA GLN A 65 2.41 22.94 1.51
C GLN A 65 2.09 22.21 2.82
N ALA A 66 3.09 21.61 3.46
CA ALA A 66 2.89 20.78 4.65
C ALA A 66 2.16 21.52 5.78
N THR A 67 2.51 22.80 6.02
CA THR A 67 1.84 23.61 7.06
C THR A 67 0.37 23.84 6.75
N ALA A 68 0.04 24.11 5.49
CA ALA A 68 -1.34 24.34 5.06
C ALA A 68 -2.18 23.06 5.16
N ILE A 69 -1.66 21.95 4.67
CA ILE A 69 -2.32 20.64 4.75
C ILE A 69 -2.47 20.19 6.20
N ALA A 70 -1.42 20.33 7.03
CA ALA A 70 -1.50 20.03 8.45
C ALA A 70 -2.63 20.80 9.14
N LYS A 71 -2.71 22.11 8.91
CA LYS A 71 -3.77 22.96 9.47
C LYS A 71 -5.16 22.54 8.99
N ALA A 72 -5.33 22.30 7.69
CA ALA A 72 -6.62 21.92 7.11
C ALA A 72 -7.13 20.58 7.66
N ARG A 73 -6.22 19.63 7.92
CA ARG A 73 -6.53 18.29 8.44
C ARG A 73 -6.46 18.17 9.96
N GLY A 74 -6.14 19.25 10.68
CA GLY A 74 -6.03 19.27 12.15
C GLY A 74 -4.81 18.51 12.70
N TYR A 75 -3.73 18.42 11.91
CA TYR A 75 -2.44 17.91 12.39
C TYR A 75 -1.68 19.00 13.13
N LYS A 76 -0.93 18.61 14.16
CA LYS A 76 0.15 19.40 14.72
C LYS A 76 1.42 19.11 13.95
N ALA A 77 2.32 20.10 13.83
CA ALA A 77 3.57 19.93 13.10
C ALA A 77 4.78 20.30 13.95
N VAL A 78 5.88 19.57 13.75
CA VAL A 78 7.20 19.84 14.34
C VAL A 78 8.22 19.78 13.20
N GLY A 79 8.99 20.85 13.03
CA GLY A 79 10.15 20.86 12.13
C GLY A 79 11.34 20.17 12.78
N LYS A 80 12.20 19.54 11.97
CA LYS A 80 13.40 18.81 12.42
C LYS A 80 13.10 17.75 13.47
N TYR A 81 12.52 16.63 13.01
CA TYR A 81 12.20 15.51 13.87
C TYR A 81 13.19 14.35 13.61
N GLY A 82 14.21 14.25 14.44
CA GLY A 82 15.13 13.13 14.43
C GLY A 82 14.72 12.05 15.43
N ILE A 83 14.84 10.79 15.06
CA ILE A 83 14.72 9.65 15.97
C ILE A 83 16.13 9.23 16.37
N TYR A 84 16.39 9.11 17.65
CA TYR A 84 17.72 8.80 18.18
C TYR A 84 18.34 7.55 17.52
N ARG A 85 19.46 7.75 16.84
CA ARG A 85 20.22 6.71 16.11
C ARG A 85 19.46 6.02 14.97
N LEU A 86 18.38 6.61 14.49
CA LEU A 86 17.56 6.11 13.37
C LEU A 86 17.42 7.20 12.31
N ASP A 87 16.17 7.54 11.98
CA ASP A 87 15.82 8.43 10.89
C ASP A 87 15.79 9.91 11.30
N ASN A 88 16.01 10.79 10.34
CA ASN A 88 15.82 12.22 10.48
C ASN A 88 14.78 12.70 9.46
N TYR A 89 13.80 13.45 9.93
CA TYR A 89 12.75 14.04 9.11
C TYR A 89 12.85 15.55 9.15
N SER A 90 12.70 16.18 7.98
CA SER A 90 12.63 17.64 7.87
C SER A 90 11.41 18.20 8.58
N GLN A 91 10.32 17.42 8.58
CA GLN A 91 9.07 17.75 9.27
C GLN A 91 8.32 16.49 9.70
N MET A 92 7.67 16.56 10.86
CA MET A 92 6.74 15.57 11.37
C MET A 92 5.39 16.23 11.64
N MET A 93 4.34 15.74 10.99
CA MET A 93 2.96 16.10 11.30
C MET A 93 2.31 14.95 12.04
N PHE A 94 1.51 15.23 13.08
CA PHE A 94 0.86 14.20 13.88
C PHE A 94 -0.51 14.65 14.37
N LYS A 95 -1.46 13.72 14.39
CA LYS A 95 -2.82 13.93 14.84
C LYS A 95 -3.21 12.84 15.83
N ASN A 96 -3.84 13.23 16.93
CA ASN A 96 -4.26 12.31 17.99
C ASN A 96 -3.10 11.42 18.49
N CYS A 97 -1.90 11.98 18.56
CA CYS A 97 -0.69 11.31 19.03
C CYS A 97 -0.02 12.13 20.13
N LYS A 98 0.70 11.43 21.01
CA LYS A 98 1.64 12.01 21.98
C LYS A 98 3.05 11.91 21.42
N LEU A 99 3.81 12.99 21.49
CA LEU A 99 5.24 12.95 21.18
C LEU A 99 5.98 12.14 22.26
N PRO A 100 6.95 11.32 21.88
CA PRO A 100 7.86 10.66 22.83
C PRO A 100 8.78 11.68 23.49
N LYS A 101 9.63 11.21 24.40
CA LYS A 101 10.59 12.05 25.12
C LYS A 101 11.55 12.71 24.13
N LYS A 102 11.72 14.03 24.28
CA LYS A 102 12.74 14.80 23.57
C LYS A 102 14.10 14.60 24.27
N LEU A 103 15.10 14.16 23.53
CA LEU A 103 16.45 13.84 24.05
C LEU A 103 17.44 14.98 23.78
N GLY A 104 17.16 15.84 22.81
CA GLY A 104 18.02 16.95 22.41
C GLY A 104 17.29 17.88 21.45
N ASP A 105 18.02 18.81 20.79
CA ASP A 105 17.39 19.72 19.82
C ASP A 105 16.95 18.94 18.58
N GLY A 106 15.62 18.89 18.39
CA GLY A 106 14.99 18.14 17.31
C GLY A 106 15.15 16.61 17.38
N ILE A 107 15.75 16.04 18.46
CA ILE A 107 15.93 14.59 18.61
C ILE A 107 14.92 14.03 19.62
N TYR A 108 14.23 12.99 19.23
CA TYR A 108 13.23 12.28 20.02
C TYR A 108 13.63 10.82 20.21
N GLU A 109 13.08 10.20 21.26
CA GLU A 109 13.32 8.78 21.58
C GLU A 109 12.76 7.83 20.51
N ASP A 110 11.63 8.20 19.88
CA ASP A 110 10.87 7.34 18.95
C ASP A 110 9.94 8.17 18.05
N THR A 111 9.10 7.51 17.25
CA THR A 111 7.98 8.11 16.51
C THR A 111 6.86 8.55 17.46
N PRO A 112 5.92 9.41 17.00
CA PRO A 112 4.71 9.74 17.76
C PRO A 112 3.92 8.49 18.17
N LYS A 113 3.44 8.44 19.40
CA LYS A 113 2.66 7.32 19.97
C LYS A 113 1.16 7.62 19.91
N PRO A 114 0.31 6.64 19.60
CA PRO A 114 -1.14 6.85 19.52
C PRO A 114 -1.75 7.16 20.89
N LEU A 115 -2.83 7.95 20.90
CA LEU A 115 -3.68 8.10 22.07
C LEU A 115 -4.73 6.96 22.13
N ALA A 116 -5.27 6.70 23.32
CA ALA A 116 -6.18 5.59 23.55
C ALA A 116 -7.53 5.71 22.81
N LYS A 117 -7.94 6.92 22.44
CA LYS A 117 -9.22 7.19 21.76
C LYS A 117 -9.00 7.97 20.47
N GLY A 118 -9.85 7.70 19.48
CA GLY A 118 -9.83 8.37 18.17
C GLY A 118 -8.81 7.76 17.18
N THR A 119 -8.81 8.29 15.97
CA THR A 119 -7.89 7.86 14.93
C THR A 119 -6.57 8.60 15.05
N SER A 120 -5.52 7.85 15.31
CA SER A 120 -4.15 8.38 15.44
C SER A 120 -3.36 8.15 14.17
N SER A 121 -2.60 9.16 13.75
CA SER A 121 -1.71 9.08 12.58
C SER A 121 -0.57 10.08 12.68
N TYR A 122 0.52 9.80 11.95
CA TYR A 122 1.56 10.78 11.70
C TYR A 122 2.03 10.71 10.23
N VAL A 123 2.60 11.82 9.78
CA VAL A 123 3.20 11.97 8.45
C VAL A 123 4.59 12.55 8.63
N ALA A 124 5.59 11.86 8.09
CA ALA A 124 6.99 12.27 8.15
C ALA A 124 7.53 12.60 6.76
N LEU A 125 8.28 13.68 6.63
CA LEU A 125 8.82 14.19 5.39
C LEU A 125 10.35 14.20 5.42
N ASN A 126 10.97 13.53 4.42
CA ASN A 126 12.42 13.60 4.20
C ASN A 126 12.78 13.18 2.76
N GLY A 127 12.48 14.01 1.77
CA GLY A 127 12.61 13.63 0.35
C GLY A 127 11.58 12.62 -0.13
N ASN A 128 10.97 11.91 0.78
CA ASN A 128 9.79 11.05 0.62
C ASN A 128 8.69 11.48 1.60
N VAL A 129 7.53 10.83 1.50
CA VAL A 129 6.42 11.02 2.44
C VAL A 129 6.10 9.67 3.08
N LEU A 130 6.20 9.58 4.39
CA LEU A 130 5.80 8.41 5.17
C LEU A 130 4.52 8.72 5.94
N ILE A 131 3.47 7.96 5.71
CA ILE A 131 2.22 7.99 6.48
C ILE A 131 2.19 6.77 7.38
N ALA A 132 1.89 6.95 8.66
CA ALA A 132 1.60 5.86 9.57
C ALA A 132 0.27 6.08 10.28
N VAL A 133 -0.53 5.02 10.37
CA VAL A 133 -1.82 5.00 11.07
C VAL A 133 -1.86 3.85 12.07
N PHE A 134 -2.69 3.97 13.10
CA PHE A 134 -2.68 3.02 14.22
C PHE A 134 -3.92 2.11 14.28
N ASN A 135 -4.81 2.20 13.28
CA ASN A 135 -5.95 1.28 13.16
C ASN A 135 -6.12 0.75 11.73
N ASN A 136 -6.79 -0.39 11.60
CA ASN A 136 -6.97 -1.07 10.33
C ASN A 136 -7.92 -0.32 9.39
N THR A 137 -8.96 0.32 9.91
CA THR A 137 -9.95 1.05 9.09
C THR A 137 -9.28 2.18 8.31
N ALA A 138 -8.48 3.01 9.00
CA ALA A 138 -7.74 4.09 8.36
C ALA A 138 -6.68 3.55 7.38
N PHE A 139 -5.97 2.49 7.75
CA PHE A 139 -4.98 1.86 6.88
C PHE A 139 -5.61 1.31 5.60
N ASN A 140 -6.67 0.51 5.72
CA ASN A 140 -7.35 -0.08 4.58
C ASN A 140 -7.93 1.00 3.66
N ASN A 141 -8.47 2.08 4.24
CA ASN A 141 -8.96 3.22 3.46
C ASN A 141 -7.86 3.88 2.61
N LEU A 142 -6.65 4.04 3.17
CA LEU A 142 -5.51 4.55 2.40
C LEU A 142 -5.11 3.58 1.26
N VAL A 143 -5.12 2.26 1.50
CA VAL A 143 -4.83 1.25 0.47
C VAL A 143 -5.89 1.29 -0.65
N GLU A 144 -7.16 1.45 -0.31
CA GLU A 144 -8.24 1.62 -1.27
C GLU A 144 -8.05 2.90 -2.11
N GLN A 145 -7.63 4.02 -1.50
CA GLN A 145 -7.31 5.25 -2.21
C GLN A 145 -6.16 5.04 -3.23
N ILE A 146 -5.10 4.28 -2.88
CA ILE A 146 -4.01 3.96 -3.80
C ILE A 146 -4.55 3.28 -5.05
N LYS A 147 -5.40 2.26 -4.87
CA LYS A 147 -6.02 1.53 -5.98
C LYS A 147 -7.00 2.41 -6.76
N GLY A 148 -7.81 3.21 -6.06
CA GLY A 148 -8.75 4.15 -6.67
C GLY A 148 -8.09 5.23 -7.52
N LEU A 149 -6.87 5.64 -7.19
CA LEU A 149 -6.07 6.58 -7.96
C LEU A 149 -5.39 5.94 -9.19
N GLY A 150 -5.57 4.64 -9.41
CA GLY A 150 -5.05 3.92 -10.57
C GLY A 150 -3.62 3.41 -10.41
N PHE A 151 -3.06 3.42 -9.20
CA PHE A 151 -1.79 2.74 -8.94
C PHE A 151 -1.93 1.24 -9.13
N THR A 152 -0.98 0.62 -9.82
CA THR A 152 -0.94 -0.82 -10.08
C THR A 152 0.09 -1.49 -9.19
N LEU A 153 -0.25 -2.65 -8.64
CA LEU A 153 0.69 -3.47 -7.87
C LEU A 153 1.78 -3.99 -8.82
N GLU A 154 3.02 -3.61 -8.58
CA GLU A 154 4.19 -4.03 -9.35
C GLU A 154 4.91 -5.19 -8.66
N GLU A 155 5.09 -5.10 -7.35
CA GLU A 155 5.79 -6.10 -6.55
C GLU A 155 5.03 -6.37 -5.25
N GLN A 156 4.93 -7.65 -4.88
CA GLN A 156 4.34 -8.10 -3.63
C GLN A 156 5.42 -8.72 -2.74
N GLY A 157 5.51 -8.28 -1.48
CA GLY A 157 6.54 -8.77 -0.59
C GLY A 157 6.39 -8.28 0.85
N TYR A 158 7.51 -7.95 1.47
CA TYR A 158 7.54 -7.37 2.81
C TYR A 158 6.86 -5.99 2.83
N GLU A 159 7.06 -5.20 1.79
CA GLU A 159 6.28 -4.04 1.40
C GLU A 159 5.69 -4.34 0.02
N ASP A 160 4.40 -4.10 -0.16
CA ASP A 160 3.78 -4.17 -1.49
C ASP A 160 4.06 -2.87 -2.23
N LYS A 161 4.68 -2.95 -3.43
CA LYS A 161 5.00 -1.80 -4.27
C LYS A 161 3.90 -1.55 -5.29
N TYR A 162 3.34 -0.35 -5.25
CA TYR A 162 2.38 0.17 -6.23
C TYR A 162 3.00 1.31 -7.03
N VAL A 163 2.77 1.37 -8.34
CA VAL A 163 3.35 2.39 -9.22
C VAL A 163 2.30 3.09 -10.08
N LEU A 164 2.52 4.39 -10.31
CA LEU A 164 1.79 5.19 -11.28
C LEU A 164 2.71 6.30 -11.83
N GLY A 165 3.08 6.20 -13.11
CA GLY A 165 4.04 7.12 -13.73
C GLY A 165 5.40 7.05 -13.05
N THR A 166 5.88 8.15 -12.49
CA THR A 166 7.16 8.26 -11.76
C THR A 166 6.98 8.26 -10.24
N THR A 167 5.83 7.82 -9.75
CA THR A 167 5.55 7.74 -8.31
C THR A 167 5.42 6.30 -7.89
N ALA A 168 6.19 5.90 -6.88
CA ALA A 168 6.09 4.62 -6.22
C ALA A 168 5.48 4.78 -4.82
N ILE A 169 4.63 3.84 -4.44
CA ILE A 169 4.01 3.76 -3.11
C ILE A 169 4.28 2.38 -2.54
N TYR A 170 4.92 2.34 -1.39
CA TYR A 170 5.24 1.12 -0.65
C TYR A 170 4.30 0.99 0.54
N VAL A 171 3.58 -0.12 0.61
CA VAL A 171 2.56 -0.42 1.62
C VAL A 171 3.08 -1.47 2.58
N TYR A 172 3.38 -1.08 3.82
CA TYR A 172 3.84 -1.98 4.86
C TYR A 172 2.71 -2.31 5.85
N SER A 173 2.03 -3.43 5.61
CA SER A 173 0.82 -3.83 6.35
C SER A 173 1.10 -4.11 7.84
N ALA A 174 2.24 -4.71 8.19
CA ALA A 174 2.57 -5.06 9.57
C ALA A 174 2.67 -3.84 10.49
N ARG A 175 3.13 -2.69 9.98
CA ARG A 175 3.21 -1.42 10.72
C ARG A 175 2.12 -0.42 10.35
N LYS A 176 1.25 -0.77 9.40
CA LYS A 176 0.22 0.14 8.87
C LYS A 176 0.82 1.47 8.41
N SER A 177 1.90 1.37 7.65
CA SER A 177 2.59 2.54 7.10
C SER A 177 2.65 2.48 5.58
N ILE A 178 2.68 3.66 4.97
CA ILE A 178 2.72 3.87 3.53
C ILE A 178 3.81 4.88 3.26
N ARG A 179 4.78 4.52 2.42
CA ARG A 179 5.86 5.38 1.97
C ARG A 179 5.66 5.72 0.50
N ILE A 180 5.75 7.00 0.17
CA ILE A 180 5.55 7.55 -1.17
C ILE A 180 6.84 8.25 -1.59
N GLU A 181 7.35 7.91 -2.77
CA GLU A 181 8.60 8.49 -3.29
C GLU A 181 8.57 8.60 -4.81
N LYS A 182 9.52 9.34 -5.38
CA LYS A 182 9.78 9.39 -6.82
C LYS A 182 10.75 8.28 -7.21
N GLU A 183 10.47 7.63 -8.30
CA GLU A 183 11.41 6.71 -8.97
C GLU A 183 12.40 7.46 -9.85
#